data_f45ea99912cea6602b44a590844b08ba
#
_entry.id   f45ea99912cea6602b44a590844b08ba
#
_cell.length_a   1.000
_cell.length_b   1.000
_cell.length_c   1.000
_cell.angle_alpha   90.00
_cell.angle_beta   90.00
_cell.angle_gamma   90.00
#
_symmetry.space_group_name_H-M   'P 1'
#
loop_
_entity.id
_entity.type
_entity.pdbx_description
1 polymer ?
#
loop_
_entity_poly.entity_id
_entity_poly.type
_entity_poly.pdbx_seq_one_letter_code
_entity_poly.pdbx_strand_id
1 'polypeptide(L)'
;MKTLYPEIEPFDSGMLKVSDIHDIYYERVGNPKGIPVVFLHGGPGGGLIPMYRQFFDPAAYHVILFDQRGSGKSTPHAELRENTTWDLINDIEALREKFGVDKWYVFGGSWGSTLSLAYGESHPERCLGLVLRGIFLTRKKELEWFYQYG
;
A
#
# COMPACT_ATOMS: atom_id res chain seq x y z
N MET A 1 -9.77 -8.26 -22.91
CA MET A 1 -9.10 -7.41 -21.90
C MET A 1 -10.08 -7.13 -20.77
N LYS A 2 -9.69 -7.42 -19.55
CA LYS A 2 -10.53 -7.06 -18.40
C LYS A 2 -10.50 -5.53 -18.22
N THR A 3 -11.66 -4.93 -18.19
CA THR A 3 -11.80 -3.50 -17.87
C THR A 3 -11.69 -3.27 -16.37
N LEU A 4 -11.35 -2.04 -15.99
CA LEU A 4 -11.39 -1.63 -14.60
C LEU A 4 -12.85 -1.63 -14.10
N TYR A 5 -13.02 -1.82 -12.79
CA TYR A 5 -14.33 -1.60 -12.16
C TYR A 5 -14.69 -0.11 -12.22
N PRO A 6 -15.96 0.25 -12.02
CA PRO A 6 -16.39 1.65 -12.06
C PRO A 6 -15.64 2.52 -11.06
N GLU A 7 -15.54 3.82 -11.33
CA GLU A 7 -15.01 4.79 -10.39
C GLU A 7 -15.81 4.77 -9.09
N ILE A 8 -15.10 4.89 -7.97
CA ILE A 8 -15.70 4.77 -6.64
C ILE A 8 -15.01 5.75 -5.69
N GLU A 9 -15.80 6.33 -4.79
CA GLU A 9 -15.30 7.16 -3.70
C GLU A 9 -15.05 6.34 -2.44
N PRO A 10 -14.09 6.76 -1.59
CA PRO A 10 -13.90 6.11 -0.29
C PRO A 10 -15.13 6.26 0.59
N PHE A 11 -15.48 5.19 1.32
CA PHE A 11 -16.49 5.29 2.37
C PHE A 11 -15.90 5.79 3.69
N ASP A 12 -14.58 5.79 3.80
CA ASP A 12 -13.84 6.29 4.95
C ASP A 12 -12.46 6.77 4.49
N SER A 13 -12.00 7.87 5.07
CA SER A 13 -10.66 8.40 4.82
C SER A 13 -10.22 9.25 6.00
N GLY A 14 -8.92 9.41 6.16
CA GLY A 14 -8.39 10.23 7.25
C GLY A 14 -6.88 10.17 7.34
N MET A 15 -6.38 10.69 8.44
CA MET A 15 -4.96 10.68 8.78
C MET A 15 -4.74 9.80 10.00
N LEU A 16 -3.68 9.02 9.98
CA LEU A 16 -3.24 8.20 11.11
C LEU A 16 -1.86 8.64 11.54
N LYS A 17 -1.73 9.08 12.79
CA LYS A 17 -0.43 9.41 13.38
C LYS A 17 0.33 8.12 13.65
N VAL A 18 1.47 7.94 13.01
CA VAL A 18 2.30 6.73 13.12
C VAL A 18 3.63 6.97 13.82
N SER A 19 4.04 8.22 13.96
CA SER A 19 5.22 8.62 14.75
C SER A 19 5.08 10.07 15.19
N ASP A 20 6.08 10.59 15.93
CA ASP A 20 6.07 11.99 16.35
C ASP A 20 6.12 12.96 15.17
N ILE A 21 6.67 12.55 14.03
CA ILE A 21 6.84 13.40 12.86
C ILE A 21 5.98 13.00 11.67
N HIS A 22 5.40 11.79 11.64
CA HIS A 22 4.64 11.31 10.49
C HIS A 22 3.17 11.06 10.79
N ASP A 23 2.32 11.58 9.90
CA ASP A 23 0.92 11.21 9.78
C ASP A 23 0.70 10.65 8.37
N ILE A 24 0.11 9.48 8.25
CA ILE A 24 -0.19 8.88 6.95
C ILE A 24 -1.66 9.05 6.58
N TYR A 25 -1.89 9.39 5.31
CA TYR A 25 -3.23 9.44 4.75
C TYR A 25 -3.66 8.05 4.35
N TYR A 26 -4.88 7.68 4.71
CA TYR A 26 -5.50 6.43 4.29
C TYR A 26 -6.89 6.66 3.71
N GLU A 27 -7.34 5.70 2.92
CA GLU A 27 -8.73 5.61 2.47
C GLU A 27 -9.16 4.15 2.42
N ARG A 28 -10.45 3.93 2.64
CA ARG A 28 -11.07 2.62 2.52
C ARG A 28 -12.16 2.68 1.48
N VAL A 29 -12.16 1.70 0.56
CA VAL A 29 -13.13 1.62 -0.52
C VAL A 29 -13.76 0.24 -0.58
N GLY A 30 -14.94 0.16 -1.21
CA GLY A 30 -15.64 -1.09 -1.46
C GLY A 30 -16.59 -1.48 -0.32
N ASN A 31 -16.57 -2.75 0.03
CA ASN A 31 -17.46 -3.33 1.02
C ASN A 31 -16.76 -3.41 2.39
N PRO A 32 -17.24 -2.68 3.42
CA PRO A 32 -16.63 -2.74 4.76
C PRO A 32 -16.62 -4.14 5.37
N LYS A 33 -17.49 -5.02 4.92
CA LYS A 33 -17.58 -6.42 5.36
C LYS A 33 -16.94 -7.40 4.38
N GLY A 34 -16.32 -6.89 3.33
CA GLY A 34 -15.69 -7.69 2.29
C GLY A 34 -14.34 -8.27 2.70
N ILE A 35 -13.74 -9.01 1.78
CA ILE A 35 -12.42 -9.61 1.97
C ILE A 35 -11.39 -8.47 2.07
N PRO A 36 -10.61 -8.39 3.16
CA PRO A 36 -9.69 -7.28 3.36
C PRO A 36 -8.46 -7.38 2.45
N VAL A 37 -8.09 -6.25 1.86
CA VAL A 37 -6.91 -6.08 1.03
C VAL A 37 -6.21 -4.78 1.43
N VAL A 38 -4.89 -4.82 1.62
CA VAL A 38 -4.08 -3.61 1.72
C VAL A 38 -3.35 -3.37 0.41
N PHE A 39 -3.39 -2.14 -0.07
CA PHE A 39 -2.75 -1.71 -1.31
C PHE A 39 -1.50 -0.90 -1.02
N LEU A 40 -0.37 -1.36 -1.56
CA LEU A 40 0.94 -0.72 -1.39
C LEU A 40 1.37 -0.10 -2.73
N HIS A 41 1.34 1.24 -2.81
CA HIS A 41 1.70 1.93 -4.05
C HIS A 41 3.19 1.84 -4.38
N GLY A 42 3.50 2.14 -5.63
CA GLY A 42 4.88 2.13 -6.14
C GLY A 42 5.67 3.40 -5.82
N GLY A 43 6.80 3.49 -6.41
CA GLY A 43 7.75 4.58 -6.23
C GLY A 43 9.13 3.99 -5.93
N PRO A 44 9.68 4.21 -4.72
CA PRO A 44 9.07 4.83 -3.54
C PRO A 44 8.65 6.29 -3.77
N GLY A 45 7.62 6.72 -3.03
CA GLY A 45 7.16 8.10 -3.09
C GLY A 45 6.10 8.41 -4.16
N GLY A 46 5.58 7.39 -4.85
CA GLY A 46 4.60 7.58 -5.91
C GLY A 46 3.24 8.12 -5.44
N GLY A 47 2.81 7.72 -4.26
CA GLY A 47 1.50 8.07 -3.73
C GLY A 47 0.34 7.34 -4.39
N LEU A 48 -0.86 7.59 -3.89
CA LEU A 48 -2.09 7.02 -4.42
C LEU A 48 -2.64 7.85 -5.57
N ILE A 49 -3.25 7.16 -6.55
CA ILE A 49 -4.07 7.77 -7.58
C ILE A 49 -5.47 7.13 -7.55
N PRO A 50 -6.53 7.86 -7.93
CA PRO A 50 -7.89 7.35 -7.87
C PRO A 50 -8.13 6.07 -8.65
N MET A 51 -7.38 5.83 -9.73
CA MET A 51 -7.48 4.63 -10.54
C MET A 51 -7.22 3.34 -9.75
N TYR A 52 -6.40 3.37 -8.70
CA TYR A 52 -6.10 2.18 -7.89
C TYR A 52 -7.35 1.61 -7.23
N ARG A 53 -8.33 2.45 -6.92
CA ARG A 53 -9.62 2.02 -6.36
C ARG A 53 -10.40 1.11 -7.29
N GLN A 54 -10.15 1.20 -8.60
CA GLN A 54 -10.87 0.49 -9.64
C GLN A 54 -10.30 -0.91 -9.94
N PHE A 55 -9.27 -1.34 -9.23
CA PHE A 55 -8.64 -2.63 -9.43
C PHE A 55 -9.41 -3.79 -8.78
N PHE A 56 -10.34 -3.49 -7.88
CA PHE A 56 -11.01 -4.47 -7.04
C PHE A 56 -12.52 -4.37 -7.19
N ASP A 57 -13.19 -5.54 -7.12
CA ASP A 57 -14.65 -5.59 -7.08
C ASP A 57 -15.16 -4.94 -5.77
N PRO A 58 -15.88 -3.81 -5.87
CA PRO A 58 -16.32 -3.10 -4.67
C PRO A 58 -17.38 -3.85 -3.86
N ALA A 59 -18.04 -4.84 -4.43
CA ALA A 59 -19.01 -5.67 -3.72
C ALA A 59 -18.32 -6.75 -2.88
N ALA A 60 -17.14 -7.21 -3.30
CA ALA A 60 -16.45 -8.37 -2.71
C ALA A 60 -15.34 -7.98 -1.73
N TYR A 61 -14.67 -6.86 -1.94
CA TYR A 61 -13.45 -6.50 -1.22
C TYR A 61 -13.59 -5.25 -0.38
N HIS A 62 -12.92 -5.28 0.78
CA HIS A 62 -12.65 -4.12 1.62
C HIS A 62 -11.20 -3.72 1.38
N VAL A 63 -10.97 -2.67 0.61
CA VAL A 63 -9.62 -2.25 0.21
C VAL A 63 -9.17 -1.07 1.05
N ILE A 64 -8.02 -1.23 1.69
CA ILE A 64 -7.35 -0.19 2.47
C ILE A 64 -6.17 0.29 1.64
N LEU A 65 -6.21 1.58 1.26
CA LEU A 65 -5.15 2.23 0.51
C LEU A 65 -4.56 3.34 1.38
N PHE A 66 -3.27 3.56 1.29
CA PHE A 66 -2.65 4.65 2.03
C PHE A 66 -1.47 5.24 1.26
N ASP A 67 -1.19 6.50 1.50
CA ASP A 67 0.03 7.15 1.04
C ASP A 67 1.15 6.83 2.05
N GLN A 68 2.23 6.23 1.56
CA GLN A 68 3.38 5.91 2.41
C GLN A 68 4.02 7.21 2.95
N ARG A 69 4.80 7.09 4.02
CA ARG A 69 5.46 8.25 4.64
C ARG A 69 6.17 9.12 3.61
N GLY A 70 5.96 10.41 3.68
CA GLY A 70 6.55 11.39 2.76
C GLY A 70 5.91 11.45 1.38
N SER A 71 4.86 10.69 1.12
CA SER A 71 4.20 10.57 -0.18
C SER A 71 2.80 11.15 -0.17
N GLY A 72 2.33 11.62 -1.33
CA GLY A 72 0.95 12.03 -1.56
C GLY A 72 0.43 12.99 -0.51
N LYS A 73 -0.65 12.62 0.16
CA LYS A 73 -1.30 13.41 1.20
C LYS A 73 -0.75 13.16 2.60
N SER A 74 0.17 12.20 2.76
CA SER A 74 0.84 11.97 4.03
C SER A 74 1.78 13.12 4.37
N THR A 75 1.91 13.44 5.64
CA THR A 75 2.69 14.60 6.10
C THR A 75 3.79 14.19 7.09
N PRO A 76 4.93 14.89 7.10
CA PRO A 76 5.34 15.93 6.16
C PRO A 76 5.73 15.36 4.79
N HIS A 77 5.54 16.14 3.73
CA HIS A 77 5.85 15.69 2.37
C HIS A 77 7.37 15.59 2.16
N ALA A 78 7.78 14.52 1.46
CA ALA A 78 9.19 14.24 1.12
C ALA A 78 10.14 14.13 2.34
N GLU A 79 9.60 13.84 3.53
CA GLU A 79 10.41 13.68 4.74
C GLU A 79 11.09 12.30 4.74
N LEU A 80 12.41 12.29 4.92
CA LEU A 80 13.22 11.08 4.92
C LEU A 80 13.53 10.53 6.32
N ARG A 81 13.36 11.36 7.36
CA ARG A 81 13.58 10.92 8.75
C ARG A 81 12.51 9.90 9.13
N GLU A 82 12.90 8.85 9.86
CA GLU A 82 11.99 7.78 10.29
C GLU A 82 11.14 7.25 9.13
N ASN A 83 11.79 6.99 7.97
CA ASN A 83 11.13 6.54 6.75
C ASN A 83 11.88 5.37 6.14
N THR A 84 12.12 4.36 6.95
CA THR A 84 12.74 3.09 6.53
C THR A 84 11.68 2.08 6.12
N THR A 85 12.10 1.00 5.49
CA THR A 85 11.21 -0.13 5.17
C THR A 85 10.54 -0.68 6.44
N TRP A 86 11.26 -0.73 7.55
CA TRP A 86 10.72 -1.19 8.84
C TRP A 86 9.65 -0.26 9.39
N ASP A 87 9.82 1.03 9.22
CA ASP A 87 8.81 2.02 9.58
C ASP A 87 7.53 1.82 8.77
N LEU A 88 7.67 1.56 7.47
CA LEU A 88 6.53 1.30 6.58
C LEU A 88 5.80 0.00 6.94
N ILE A 89 6.54 -1.03 7.33
CA ILE A 89 5.97 -2.30 7.82
C ILE A 89 5.14 -2.05 9.09
N ASN A 90 5.67 -1.24 10.01
CA ASN A 90 4.95 -0.87 11.23
C ASN A 90 3.69 -0.07 10.91
N ASP A 91 3.72 0.79 9.90
CA ASP A 91 2.54 1.54 9.46
C ASP A 91 1.45 0.62 8.91
N ILE A 92 1.83 -0.39 8.14
CA ILE A 92 0.89 -1.39 7.63
C ILE A 92 0.21 -2.12 8.79
N GLU A 93 0.96 -2.50 9.81
CA GLU A 93 0.41 -3.11 11.03
C GLU A 93 -0.50 -2.14 11.80
N ALA A 94 -0.13 -0.86 11.89
CA ALA A 94 -0.96 0.14 12.54
C ALA A 94 -2.32 0.30 11.85
N LEU A 95 -2.35 0.27 10.52
CA LEU A 95 -3.59 0.31 9.75
C LEU A 95 -4.42 -0.96 9.98
N ARG A 96 -3.78 -2.13 9.97
CA ARG A 96 -4.44 -3.40 10.22
C ARG A 96 -5.15 -3.40 11.57
N GLU A 97 -4.45 -3.00 12.61
CA GLU A 97 -4.99 -2.93 13.97
C GLU A 97 -6.11 -1.90 14.08
N LYS A 98 -5.93 -0.71 13.48
CA LYS A 98 -6.94 0.35 13.49
C LYS A 98 -8.29 -0.13 12.95
N PHE A 99 -8.29 -0.93 11.90
CA PHE A 99 -9.50 -1.40 11.25
C PHE A 99 -9.94 -2.80 11.69
N GLY A 100 -9.28 -3.36 12.70
CA GLY A 100 -9.65 -4.66 13.28
C GLY A 100 -9.52 -5.83 12.32
N VAL A 101 -8.58 -5.75 11.38
CA VAL A 101 -8.34 -6.80 10.39
C VAL A 101 -7.41 -7.86 10.98
N ASP A 102 -7.83 -9.12 10.97
CA ASP A 102 -6.98 -10.22 11.42
C ASP A 102 -5.94 -10.57 10.35
N LYS A 103 -6.41 -10.88 9.14
CA LYS A 103 -5.57 -11.22 7.99
C LYS A 103 -6.09 -10.54 6.74
N TRP A 104 -5.22 -10.26 5.80
CA TRP A 104 -5.58 -9.63 4.54
C TRP A 104 -4.72 -10.10 3.37
N TYR A 105 -5.21 -9.86 2.16
CA TYR A 105 -4.37 -9.93 0.97
C TYR A 105 -3.53 -8.66 0.88
N VAL A 106 -2.29 -8.80 0.43
CA VAL A 106 -1.35 -7.69 0.24
C VAL A 106 -1.11 -7.53 -1.26
N PHE A 107 -1.50 -6.39 -1.79
CA PHE A 107 -1.35 -6.07 -3.21
C PHE A 107 -0.31 -4.97 -3.37
N GLY A 108 0.72 -5.22 -4.20
CA GLY A 108 1.76 -4.24 -4.45
C GLY A 108 2.29 -4.29 -5.87
N GLY A 109 2.58 -3.12 -6.44
CA GLY A 109 3.18 -2.97 -7.76
C GLY A 109 4.51 -2.23 -7.68
N SER A 110 5.50 -2.63 -8.50
CA SER A 110 6.82 -2.02 -8.54
C SER A 110 7.50 -2.02 -7.15
N TRP A 111 7.83 -0.86 -6.58
CA TRP A 111 8.32 -0.74 -5.20
C TRP A 111 7.36 -1.37 -4.19
N GLY A 112 6.05 -1.24 -4.41
CA GLY A 112 5.04 -1.87 -3.58
C GLY A 112 5.16 -3.39 -3.54
N SER A 113 5.67 -4.04 -4.59
CA SER A 113 5.94 -5.48 -4.57
C SER A 113 7.09 -5.83 -3.63
N THR A 114 8.14 -5.01 -3.60
CA THR A 114 9.26 -5.15 -2.67
C THR A 114 8.80 -5.00 -1.22
N LEU A 115 7.99 -3.98 -0.95
CA LEU A 115 7.42 -3.74 0.37
C LEU A 115 6.47 -4.86 0.78
N SER A 116 5.67 -5.39 -0.16
CA SER A 116 4.78 -6.53 0.08
C SER A 116 5.55 -7.77 0.51
N LEU A 117 6.68 -8.07 -0.14
CA LEU A 117 7.53 -9.19 0.22
C LEU A 117 8.15 -8.99 1.61
N ALA A 118 8.66 -7.81 1.90
CA ALA A 118 9.24 -7.49 3.21
C ALA A 118 8.19 -7.62 4.32
N TYR A 119 6.98 -7.11 4.08
CA TYR A 119 5.87 -7.25 5.03
C TYR A 119 5.47 -8.72 5.22
N GLY A 120 5.34 -9.47 4.13
CA GLY A 120 4.98 -10.89 4.17
C GLY A 120 6.00 -11.76 4.90
N GLU A 121 7.28 -11.44 4.78
CA GLU A 121 8.34 -12.11 5.54
C GLU A 121 8.30 -11.76 7.03
N SER A 122 7.95 -10.52 7.35
CA SER A 122 7.87 -10.04 8.74
C SER A 122 6.61 -10.50 9.46
N HIS A 123 5.49 -10.58 8.75
CA HIS A 123 4.17 -10.91 9.31
C HIS A 123 3.42 -11.94 8.45
N PRO A 124 4.00 -13.15 8.25
CA PRO A 124 3.35 -14.16 7.41
C PRO A 124 1.99 -14.59 7.95
N GLU A 125 1.80 -14.53 9.26
CA GLU A 125 0.53 -14.87 9.93
C GLU A 125 -0.61 -13.88 9.63
N ARG A 126 -0.29 -12.72 9.06
CA ARG A 126 -1.27 -11.69 8.69
C ARG A 126 -1.62 -11.69 7.20
N CYS A 127 -0.93 -12.50 6.40
CA CYS A 127 -1.10 -12.52 4.96
C CYS A 127 -1.95 -13.71 4.51
N LEU A 128 -3.09 -13.40 3.87
CA LEU A 128 -3.88 -14.41 3.15
C LEU A 128 -3.22 -14.77 1.82
N GLY A 129 -2.46 -13.86 1.27
CA GLY A 129 -1.72 -14.04 0.03
C GLY A 129 -1.09 -12.71 -0.41
N LEU A 130 -0.14 -12.80 -1.33
CA LEU A 130 0.53 -11.64 -1.93
C LEU A 130 0.19 -11.58 -3.41
N VAL A 131 -0.24 -10.42 -3.89
CA VAL A 131 -0.48 -10.17 -5.31
C VAL A 131 0.53 -9.12 -5.76
N LEU A 132 1.47 -9.54 -6.58
CA LEU A 132 2.62 -8.73 -6.97
C LEU A 132 2.56 -8.40 -8.47
N ARG A 133 2.70 -7.12 -8.80
CA ARG A 133 2.76 -6.63 -10.18
C ARG A 133 4.09 -5.92 -10.43
N GLY A 134 4.75 -6.23 -11.58
CA GLY A 134 5.99 -5.59 -11.93
C GLY A 134 7.02 -5.76 -10.82
N ILE A 135 7.31 -7.00 -10.45
CA ILE A 135 8.18 -7.33 -9.31
C ILE A 135 9.52 -6.62 -9.44
N PHE A 136 9.88 -5.87 -8.39
CA PHE A 136 11.13 -5.13 -8.30
C PHE A 136 11.85 -5.54 -7.00
N LEU A 137 12.97 -6.25 -7.15
CA LEU A 137 13.72 -6.82 -6.03
C LEU A 137 14.93 -5.98 -5.62
N THR A 138 15.10 -4.81 -6.23
CA THR A 138 16.21 -3.89 -5.98
C THR A 138 17.60 -4.50 -6.21
N ARG A 139 17.69 -5.54 -7.04
CA ARG A 139 18.98 -6.11 -7.43
C ARG A 139 19.73 -5.13 -8.33
N LYS A 140 21.07 -5.17 -8.25
CA LYS A 140 21.92 -4.28 -9.04
C LYS A 140 21.52 -4.26 -10.53
N LYS A 141 21.28 -5.43 -11.12
CA LYS A 141 20.87 -5.56 -12.52
C LYS A 141 19.55 -4.84 -12.83
N GLU A 142 18.60 -4.90 -11.92
CA GLU A 142 17.31 -4.21 -12.08
C GLU A 142 17.46 -2.71 -11.97
N LEU A 143 18.28 -2.23 -11.04
CA LEU A 143 18.58 -0.82 -10.88
C LEU A 143 19.30 -0.27 -12.11
N GLU A 144 20.30 -0.97 -12.62
CA GLU A 144 21.03 -0.60 -13.83
C GLU A 144 20.06 -0.54 -15.03
N TRP A 145 19.22 -1.54 -15.22
CA TRP A 145 18.25 -1.55 -16.29
C TRP A 145 17.27 -0.38 -16.19
N PHE A 146 16.71 -0.16 -15.00
CA PHE A 146 15.70 0.89 -14.77
C PHE A 146 16.24 2.29 -15.02
N TYR A 147 17.45 2.58 -14.54
CA TYR A 147 18.03 3.92 -14.65
C TYR A 147 18.80 4.18 -15.95
N GLN A 148 19.22 3.16 -16.66
CA GLN A 148 19.95 3.30 -17.93
C GLN A 148 19.08 3.08 -19.16
N TYR A 149 18.10 2.21 -19.07
CA TYR A 149 17.31 1.75 -20.21
C TYR A 149 15.80 1.92 -20.02
N GLY A 150 15.35 2.21 -18.85
CA GLY A 150 13.96 2.48 -18.50
C GLY A 150 13.68 3.97 -18.54
#